data_435d9d199471f259f1902d112276e169
#
_entry.id   435d9d199471f259f1902d112276e169
#
_cell.length_a   1.000
_cell.length_b   1.000
_cell.length_c   1.000
_cell.angle_alpha   90.00
_cell.angle_beta   90.00
_cell.angle_gamma   90.00
#
_symmetry.space_group_name_H-M   'P 1'
#
loop_
_entity.id
_entity.type
_entity.pdbx_description
1 polymer ?
#
loop_
_entity_poly.entity_id
_entity_poly.type
_entity_poly.pdbx_seq_one_letter_code
_entity_poly.pdbx_strand_id
1 'polypeptide(L)'
;MAQFTEEEKTIRRIEKRFSKGLVEYGLIEDGDKILIGLSGGKDSLALVELLAKRARVFKPRFSVVAVHVVMKNIPYQSDLAYLREYVESWNIPFVLYETEFDASTDTRKSPCFLCSWNRRKALFTVAKEQGCNKIALGHHMDDILETLLMNITFQGAFSSMPPRLVMKKFDMTVILSLIHISEPTRPRLIS
;
A
#
# COMPACT_ATOMS: atom_id res chain seq x y z
N MET A 1 5.80 36.26 -8.31
CA MET A 1 5.37 34.87 -8.33
C MET A 1 6.36 34.06 -7.53
N ALA A 2 5.96 33.39 -6.45
CA ALA A 2 6.86 32.59 -5.65
C ALA A 2 7.41 31.43 -6.50
N GLN A 3 8.72 31.33 -6.64
CA GLN A 3 9.37 30.19 -7.29
C GLN A 3 9.31 29.01 -6.32
N PHE A 4 8.65 27.91 -6.73
CA PHE A 4 8.63 26.68 -5.97
C PHE A 4 10.03 26.06 -5.93
N THR A 5 10.38 25.50 -4.79
CA THR A 5 11.59 24.69 -4.64
C THR A 5 11.50 23.41 -5.50
N GLU A 6 12.62 22.76 -5.80
CA GLU A 6 12.62 21.49 -6.54
C GLU A 6 11.88 20.38 -5.78
N GLU A 7 11.93 20.40 -4.46
CA GLU A 7 11.16 19.49 -3.61
C GLU A 7 9.65 19.70 -3.75
N GLU A 8 9.18 20.95 -3.66
CA GLU A 8 7.76 21.26 -3.86
C GLU A 8 7.25 20.90 -5.25
N LYS A 9 8.05 21.11 -6.30
CA LYS A 9 7.73 20.68 -7.67
C LYS A 9 7.61 19.16 -7.75
N THR A 10 8.49 18.43 -7.06
CA THR A 10 8.48 16.97 -7.03
C THR A 10 7.26 16.44 -6.31
N ILE A 11 6.93 16.98 -5.13
CA ILE A 11 5.71 16.62 -4.38
C ILE A 11 4.46 16.85 -5.23
N ARG A 12 4.31 18.01 -5.85
CA ARG A 12 3.17 18.31 -6.73
C ARG A 12 3.06 17.36 -7.92
N ARG A 13 4.20 16.96 -8.50
CA ARG A 13 4.23 15.98 -9.60
C ARG A 13 3.73 14.62 -9.13
N ILE A 14 4.14 14.18 -7.93
CA ILE A 14 3.69 12.92 -7.32
C ILE A 14 2.17 12.98 -7.05
N GLU A 15 1.68 14.03 -6.41
CA GLU A 15 0.26 14.24 -6.13
C GLU A 15 -0.59 14.24 -7.40
N LYS A 16 -0.12 14.89 -8.47
CA LYS A 16 -0.80 14.90 -9.76
C LYS A 16 -0.87 13.51 -10.39
N ARG A 17 0.23 12.75 -10.37
CA ARG A 17 0.27 11.37 -10.89
C ARG A 17 -0.62 10.44 -10.07
N PHE A 18 -0.56 10.55 -8.76
CA PHE A 18 -1.44 9.81 -7.84
C PHE A 18 -2.91 10.08 -8.16
N SER A 19 -3.30 11.33 -8.21
CA SER A 19 -4.69 11.73 -8.53
C SER A 19 -5.13 11.24 -9.90
N LYS A 20 -4.23 11.25 -10.90
CA LYS A 20 -4.49 10.69 -12.23
C LYS A 20 -4.81 9.20 -12.14
N GLY A 21 -4.00 8.41 -11.42
CA GLY A 21 -4.23 6.98 -11.24
C GLY A 21 -5.55 6.66 -10.56
N LEU A 22 -5.90 7.43 -9.52
CA LEU A 22 -7.18 7.25 -8.84
C LEU A 22 -8.38 7.41 -9.77
N VAL A 23 -8.34 8.41 -10.65
CA VAL A 23 -9.43 8.70 -11.60
C VAL A 23 -9.45 7.71 -12.76
N GLU A 24 -8.29 7.46 -13.37
CA GLU A 24 -8.16 6.61 -14.55
C GLU A 24 -8.62 5.17 -14.31
N TYR A 25 -8.31 4.64 -13.12
CA TYR A 25 -8.69 3.26 -12.76
C TYR A 25 -9.92 3.16 -11.85
N GLY A 26 -10.57 4.27 -11.55
CA GLY A 26 -11.74 4.29 -10.66
C GLY A 26 -11.46 3.65 -9.30
N LEU A 27 -10.31 4.00 -8.69
CA LEU A 27 -9.84 3.33 -7.49
C LEU A 27 -10.64 3.71 -6.25
N ILE A 28 -11.16 4.94 -6.18
CA ILE A 28 -11.89 5.46 -5.03
C ILE A 28 -13.25 6.01 -5.48
N GLU A 29 -14.29 5.62 -4.76
CA GLU A 29 -15.67 6.02 -4.98
C GLU A 29 -16.23 6.77 -3.75
N ASP A 30 -17.34 7.46 -3.93
CA ASP A 30 -17.99 8.20 -2.84
C ASP A 30 -18.52 7.20 -1.78
N GLY A 31 -18.21 7.46 -0.52
CA GLY A 31 -18.59 6.58 0.60
C GLY A 31 -17.58 5.47 0.93
N ASP A 32 -16.48 5.35 0.20
CA ASP A 32 -15.46 4.34 0.51
C ASP A 32 -14.86 4.52 1.91
N LYS A 33 -14.56 3.40 2.55
CA LYS A 33 -13.71 3.33 3.72
C LYS A 33 -12.50 2.45 3.41
N ILE A 34 -11.32 3.04 3.42
CA ILE A 34 -10.09 2.45 2.89
C ILE A 34 -9.13 2.10 4.02
N LEU A 35 -8.70 0.85 4.09
CA LEU A 35 -7.61 0.42 4.96
C LEU A 35 -6.27 0.60 4.23
N ILE A 36 -5.34 1.34 4.81
CA ILE A 36 -3.98 1.48 4.31
C ILE A 36 -3.09 0.44 4.99
N GLY A 37 -2.47 -0.45 4.20
CA GLY A 37 -1.43 -1.35 4.68
C GLY A 37 -0.11 -0.60 4.87
N LEU A 38 0.25 -0.32 6.12
CA LEU A 38 1.45 0.43 6.49
C LEU A 38 2.59 -0.53 6.81
N SER A 39 3.60 -0.62 5.93
CA SER A 39 4.78 -1.45 6.15
C SER A 39 5.89 -0.75 6.95
N GLY A 40 5.85 0.57 7.05
CA GLY A 40 6.93 1.40 7.61
C GLY A 40 7.95 1.87 6.56
N GLY A 41 7.86 1.36 5.32
CA GLY A 41 8.69 1.83 4.21
C GLY A 41 8.17 3.14 3.60
N LYS A 42 9.06 3.86 2.89
CA LYS A 42 8.79 5.17 2.27
C LYS A 42 7.48 5.23 1.46
N ASP A 43 7.18 4.17 0.70
CA ASP A 43 6.02 4.14 -0.19
C ASP A 43 4.71 4.04 0.59
N SER A 44 4.70 3.25 1.67
CA SER A 44 3.54 3.16 2.55
C SER A 44 3.29 4.45 3.34
N LEU A 45 4.35 5.15 3.75
CA LEU A 45 4.26 6.48 4.38
C LEU A 45 3.76 7.52 3.39
N ALA A 46 4.32 7.55 2.18
CA ALA A 46 3.84 8.43 1.11
C ALA A 46 2.36 8.18 0.77
N LEU A 47 1.93 6.91 0.78
CA LEU A 47 0.52 6.57 0.55
C LEU A 47 -0.40 7.13 1.63
N VAL A 48 0.00 7.11 2.91
CA VAL A 48 -0.74 7.73 4.02
C VAL A 48 -0.95 9.22 3.74
N GLU A 49 0.13 9.95 3.44
CA GLU A 49 0.08 11.39 3.14
C GLU A 49 -0.81 11.70 1.93
N LEU A 50 -0.62 10.98 0.82
CA LEU A 50 -1.36 11.19 -0.42
C LEU A 50 -2.86 10.94 -0.26
N LEU A 51 -3.24 9.87 0.45
CA LEU A 51 -4.65 9.58 0.74
C LEU A 51 -5.25 10.58 1.73
N ALA A 52 -4.49 10.99 2.76
CA ALA A 52 -4.92 12.03 3.70
C ALA A 52 -5.22 13.36 2.99
N LYS A 53 -4.31 13.81 2.12
CA LYS A 53 -4.50 15.02 1.32
C LYS A 53 -5.69 14.88 0.38
N ARG A 54 -5.85 13.71 -0.26
CA ARG A 54 -6.95 13.45 -1.19
C ARG A 54 -8.31 13.38 -0.50
N ALA A 55 -8.39 12.87 0.72
CA ALA A 55 -9.62 12.81 1.52
C ALA A 55 -10.15 14.21 1.91
N ARG A 56 -9.30 15.24 1.89
CA ARG A 56 -9.70 16.65 2.14
C ARG A 56 -10.39 17.30 0.93
N VAL A 57 -10.32 16.67 -0.24
CA VAL A 57 -10.97 17.20 -1.47
C VAL A 57 -12.45 16.85 -1.43
N PHE A 58 -13.29 17.76 -1.90
CA PHE A 58 -14.76 17.67 -1.79
C PHE A 58 -15.37 16.38 -2.36
N LYS A 59 -14.82 15.83 -3.44
CA LYS A 59 -15.27 14.56 -4.07
C LYS A 59 -14.10 13.77 -4.66
N PRO A 60 -14.15 12.42 -4.60
CA PRO A 60 -15.08 11.61 -3.82
C PRO A 60 -14.86 11.78 -2.30
N ARG A 61 -15.92 11.65 -1.50
CA ARG A 61 -15.82 11.62 -0.04
C ARG A 61 -15.53 10.20 0.41
N PHE A 62 -14.44 9.99 1.12
CA PHE A 62 -14.05 8.70 1.66
C PHE A 62 -13.32 8.88 2.99
N SER A 63 -13.20 7.82 3.74
CA SER A 63 -12.43 7.78 4.97
C SER A 63 -11.29 6.77 4.88
N VAL A 64 -10.27 6.98 5.70
CA VAL A 64 -9.07 6.13 5.72
C VAL A 64 -8.74 5.69 7.14
N VAL A 65 -8.19 4.47 7.26
CA VAL A 65 -7.63 3.91 8.49
C VAL A 65 -6.30 3.28 8.11
N ALA A 66 -5.26 3.46 8.91
CA ALA A 66 -3.97 2.82 8.66
C ALA A 66 -3.74 1.65 9.62
N VAL A 67 -3.23 0.53 9.11
CA VAL A 67 -2.88 -0.63 9.93
C VAL A 67 -1.42 -1.01 9.73
N HIS A 68 -0.70 -1.21 10.84
CA HIS A 68 0.59 -1.86 10.85
C HIS A 68 0.47 -3.27 11.41
N VAL A 69 0.92 -4.27 10.64
CA VAL A 69 0.87 -5.68 11.03
C VAL A 69 2.23 -6.13 11.55
N VAL A 70 2.28 -6.46 12.83
CA VAL A 70 3.47 -7.03 13.49
C VAL A 70 3.38 -8.54 13.49
N MET A 71 4.45 -9.19 13.03
CA MET A 71 4.62 -10.65 13.08
C MET A 71 5.48 -10.97 14.29
N LYS A 72 4.89 -11.53 15.38
CA LYS A 72 5.59 -11.78 16.66
C LYS A 72 6.79 -12.72 16.56
N ASN A 73 6.75 -13.64 15.62
CA ASN A 73 7.79 -14.64 15.41
C ASN A 73 8.87 -14.23 14.40
N ILE A 74 8.91 -12.97 14.01
CA ILE A 74 9.95 -12.43 13.12
C ILE A 74 10.69 -11.31 13.85
N PRO A 75 12.04 -11.32 13.86
CA PRO A 75 12.85 -10.34 14.60
C PRO A 75 12.87 -8.94 13.98
N TYR A 76 12.05 -8.66 12.99
CA TYR A 76 11.95 -7.33 12.38
C TYR A 76 11.11 -6.40 13.26
N GLN A 77 11.70 -5.30 13.70
CA GLN A 77 11.02 -4.29 14.50
C GLN A 77 10.93 -2.98 13.70
N SER A 78 9.70 -2.46 13.63
CA SER A 78 9.46 -1.09 13.16
C SER A 78 9.42 -0.15 14.35
N ASP A 79 9.79 1.11 14.14
CA ASP A 79 9.56 2.16 15.14
C ASP A 79 8.05 2.47 15.19
N LEU A 80 7.36 1.78 16.08
CA LEU A 80 5.91 1.88 16.23
C LEU A 80 5.47 3.26 16.74
N ALA A 81 6.31 3.91 17.56
CA ALA A 81 6.01 5.25 18.07
C ALA A 81 6.01 6.25 16.91
N TYR A 82 7.06 6.22 16.10
CA TYR A 82 7.15 7.05 14.90
C TYR A 82 6.00 6.80 13.93
N LEU A 83 5.67 5.54 13.63
CA LEU A 83 4.58 5.20 12.70
C LEU A 83 3.23 5.72 13.18
N ARG A 84 2.96 5.57 14.47
CA ARG A 84 1.73 6.10 15.10
C ARG A 84 1.68 7.62 15.00
N GLU A 85 2.70 8.32 15.48
CA GLU A 85 2.78 9.76 15.45
C GLU A 85 2.62 10.31 14.02
N TYR A 86 3.31 9.70 13.05
CA TYR A 86 3.21 10.08 11.65
C TYR A 86 1.79 9.95 11.11
N VAL A 87 1.12 8.82 11.34
CA VAL A 87 -0.25 8.58 10.84
C VAL A 87 -1.26 9.51 11.52
N GLU A 88 -1.15 9.67 12.83
CA GLU A 88 -2.04 10.52 13.62
C GLU A 88 -1.88 12.00 13.28
N SER A 89 -0.67 12.45 12.87
CA SER A 89 -0.43 13.82 12.40
C SER A 89 -1.25 14.17 11.14
N TRP A 90 -1.64 13.16 10.37
CA TRP A 90 -2.53 13.31 9.22
C TRP A 90 -4.02 13.19 9.58
N ASN A 91 -4.38 13.06 10.87
CA ASN A 91 -5.73 12.79 11.39
C ASN A 91 -6.31 11.46 10.85
N ILE A 92 -5.46 10.46 10.67
CA ILE A 92 -5.86 9.10 10.29
C ILE A 92 -5.79 8.20 11.52
N PRO A 93 -6.84 7.39 11.82
CA PRO A 93 -6.78 6.38 12.87
C PRO A 93 -5.68 5.35 12.58
N PHE A 94 -4.87 5.03 13.60
CA PHE A 94 -3.82 4.02 13.53
C PHE A 94 -4.23 2.76 14.28
N VAL A 95 -4.15 1.62 13.61
CA VAL A 95 -4.39 0.29 14.18
C VAL A 95 -3.10 -0.50 14.19
N LEU A 96 -2.72 -1.02 15.35
CA LEU A 96 -1.65 -2.02 15.48
C LEU A 96 -2.30 -3.40 15.55
N TYR A 97 -1.93 -4.29 14.63
CA TYR A 97 -2.43 -5.65 14.60
C TYR A 97 -1.27 -6.62 14.74
N GLU A 98 -1.31 -7.41 15.81
CA GLU A 98 -0.30 -8.42 16.09
C GLU A 98 -0.80 -9.80 15.67
N THR A 99 0.04 -10.54 14.97
CA THR A 99 -0.23 -11.91 14.55
C THR A 99 1.05 -12.72 14.55
N GLU A 100 0.91 -14.01 14.44
CA GLU A 100 2.02 -14.96 14.31
C GLU A 100 1.64 -16.05 13.32
N PHE A 101 2.63 -16.79 12.83
CA PHE A 101 2.40 -17.98 12.02
C PHE A 101 3.34 -19.08 12.45
N ASP A 102 2.87 -20.30 12.37
CA ASP A 102 3.69 -21.47 12.60
C ASP A 102 4.27 -21.97 11.26
N ALA A 103 5.60 -21.91 11.14
CA ALA A 103 6.30 -22.36 9.93
C ALA A 103 6.22 -23.89 9.75
N SER A 104 5.87 -24.63 10.78
CA SER A 104 5.74 -26.11 10.73
C SER A 104 4.41 -26.57 10.10
N THR A 105 3.42 -25.69 10.01
CA THR A 105 2.07 -26.05 9.51
C THR A 105 2.05 -26.44 8.04
N ASP A 106 2.96 -25.92 7.23
CA ASP A 106 3.10 -26.33 5.82
C ASP A 106 4.58 -26.29 5.38
N THR A 107 5.29 -27.36 5.64
CA THR A 107 6.72 -27.53 5.28
C THR A 107 6.99 -27.49 3.77
N ARG A 108 5.96 -27.57 2.93
CA ARG A 108 6.10 -27.45 1.46
C ARG A 108 6.25 -26.02 1.00
N LYS A 109 6.03 -25.03 1.89
CA LYS A 109 6.10 -23.61 1.59
C LYS A 109 7.23 -22.94 2.36
N SER A 110 7.89 -21.97 1.72
CA SER A 110 8.94 -21.22 2.40
C SER A 110 8.38 -20.36 3.54
N PRO A 111 9.15 -20.13 4.61
CA PRO A 111 8.75 -19.24 5.71
C PRO A 111 8.36 -17.82 5.22
N CYS A 112 9.04 -17.31 4.19
CA CYS A 112 8.70 -16.02 3.57
C CYS A 112 7.31 -16.02 2.93
N PHE A 113 6.93 -17.12 2.28
CA PHE A 113 5.59 -17.25 1.71
C PHE A 113 4.52 -17.25 2.81
N LEU A 114 4.73 -18.04 3.87
CA LEU A 114 3.80 -18.12 5.00
C LEU A 114 3.66 -16.78 5.72
N CYS A 115 4.76 -16.07 5.91
CA CYS A 115 4.75 -14.72 6.45
C CYS A 115 3.91 -13.75 5.60
N SER A 116 4.17 -13.71 4.30
CA SER A 116 3.45 -12.83 3.37
C SER A 116 1.96 -13.16 3.33
N TRP A 117 1.62 -14.45 3.33
CA TRP A 117 0.25 -14.91 3.32
C TRP A 117 -0.50 -14.51 4.61
N ASN A 118 0.13 -14.69 5.79
CA ASN A 118 -0.46 -14.31 7.07
C ASN A 118 -0.61 -12.78 7.19
N ARG A 119 0.35 -12.00 6.71
CA ARG A 119 0.21 -10.53 6.66
C ARG A 119 -0.98 -10.11 5.80
N ARG A 120 -1.17 -10.72 4.62
CA ARG A 120 -2.35 -10.44 3.79
C ARG A 120 -3.64 -10.82 4.51
N LYS A 121 -3.70 -12.00 5.11
CA LYS A 121 -4.86 -12.43 5.90
C LYS A 121 -5.18 -11.43 7.01
N ALA A 122 -4.18 -10.94 7.73
CA ALA A 122 -4.33 -9.92 8.77
C ALA A 122 -4.95 -8.63 8.21
N LEU A 123 -4.49 -8.15 7.04
CA LEU A 123 -5.06 -6.96 6.40
C LEU A 123 -6.56 -7.13 6.10
N PHE A 124 -6.97 -8.29 5.59
CA PHE A 124 -8.39 -8.56 5.32
C PHE A 124 -9.22 -8.65 6.60
N THR A 125 -8.66 -9.26 7.66
CA THR A 125 -9.31 -9.35 8.97
C THR A 125 -9.56 -7.95 9.54
N VAL A 126 -8.52 -7.12 9.62
CA VAL A 126 -8.63 -5.75 10.12
C VAL A 126 -9.54 -4.89 9.25
N ALA A 127 -9.48 -5.03 7.93
CA ALA A 127 -10.36 -4.30 7.03
C ALA A 127 -11.83 -4.59 7.34
N LYS A 128 -12.16 -5.87 7.55
CA LYS A 128 -13.52 -6.28 7.92
C LYS A 128 -13.93 -5.75 9.29
N GLU A 129 -13.07 -5.87 10.30
CA GLU A 129 -13.31 -5.36 11.67
C GLU A 129 -13.53 -3.85 11.69
N GLN A 130 -12.77 -3.12 10.87
CA GLN A 130 -12.88 -1.66 10.74
C GLN A 130 -14.01 -1.23 9.79
N GLY A 131 -14.75 -2.15 9.17
CA GLY A 131 -15.80 -1.84 8.21
C GLY A 131 -15.28 -1.17 6.94
N CYS A 132 -14.04 -1.48 6.53
CA CYS A 132 -13.46 -1.00 5.27
C CYS A 132 -13.92 -1.87 4.11
N ASN A 133 -14.20 -1.25 2.96
CA ASN A 133 -14.54 -1.95 1.72
C ASN A 133 -13.37 -2.01 0.72
N LYS A 134 -12.31 -1.25 0.99
CA LYS A 134 -11.09 -1.24 0.16
C LYS A 134 -9.83 -1.36 1.02
N ILE A 135 -8.80 -1.99 0.44
CA ILE A 135 -7.44 -2.05 1.00
C ILE A 135 -6.50 -1.38 0.03
N ALA A 136 -5.80 -0.34 0.46
CA ALA A 136 -4.79 0.37 -0.33
C ALA A 136 -3.39 -0.13 0.02
N LEU A 137 -2.62 -0.48 -1.01
CA LEU A 137 -1.22 -0.91 -0.89
C LEU A 137 -0.30 0.05 -1.64
N GLY A 138 0.87 0.31 -1.08
CA GLY A 138 1.89 1.21 -1.62
C GLY A 138 2.73 0.60 -2.73
N HIS A 139 2.13 -0.20 -3.62
CA HIS A 139 2.83 -0.69 -4.80
C HIS A 139 2.85 0.37 -5.90
N HIS A 140 3.99 0.51 -6.55
CA HIS A 140 4.23 1.47 -7.62
C HIS A 140 4.41 0.78 -8.98
N MET A 141 4.67 1.57 -10.03
CA MET A 141 4.76 1.07 -11.40
C MET A 141 5.86 0.01 -11.56
N ASP A 142 7.00 0.18 -10.89
CA ASP A 142 8.15 -0.73 -11.04
C ASP A 142 7.83 -2.10 -10.44
N ASP A 143 7.08 -2.18 -9.33
CA ASP A 143 6.59 -3.46 -8.77
C ASP A 143 5.72 -4.24 -9.78
N ILE A 144 4.90 -3.53 -10.55
CA ILE A 144 4.03 -4.13 -11.58
C ILE A 144 4.89 -4.68 -12.71
N LEU A 145 5.90 -3.92 -13.17
CA LEU A 145 6.80 -4.34 -14.23
C LEU A 145 7.70 -5.49 -13.80
N GLU A 146 8.25 -5.44 -12.59
CA GLU A 146 9.05 -6.52 -12.02
C GLU A 146 8.23 -7.81 -11.89
N THR A 147 7.00 -7.71 -11.39
CA THR A 147 6.07 -8.85 -11.30
C THR A 147 5.77 -9.42 -12.67
N LEU A 148 5.54 -8.58 -13.69
CA LEU A 148 5.32 -9.01 -15.06
C LEU A 148 6.53 -9.78 -15.60
N LEU A 149 7.73 -9.23 -15.45
CA LEU A 149 8.97 -9.87 -15.90
C LEU A 149 9.21 -11.20 -15.20
N MET A 150 9.00 -11.27 -13.87
CA MET A 150 9.11 -12.51 -13.11
C MET A 150 8.12 -13.57 -13.60
N ASN A 151 6.86 -13.20 -13.83
CA ASN A 151 5.85 -14.14 -14.30
C ASN A 151 6.16 -14.65 -15.71
N ILE A 152 6.64 -13.80 -16.62
CA ILE A 152 7.06 -14.22 -17.96
C ILE A 152 8.25 -15.19 -17.87
N THR A 153 9.28 -14.86 -17.09
CA THR A 153 10.54 -15.63 -17.07
C THR A 153 10.42 -16.95 -16.31
N PHE A 154 9.69 -16.98 -15.20
CA PHE A 154 9.63 -18.17 -14.34
C PHE A 154 8.37 -18.99 -14.48
N GLN A 155 7.27 -18.42 -14.95
CA GLN A 155 5.97 -19.09 -15.04
C GLN A 155 5.43 -19.19 -16.48
N GLY A 156 6.08 -18.52 -17.43
CA GLY A 156 5.58 -18.42 -18.81
C GLY A 156 4.22 -17.71 -18.92
N ALA A 157 3.87 -16.90 -17.91
CA ALA A 157 2.57 -16.24 -17.80
C ALA A 157 2.69 -14.73 -18.05
N PHE A 158 1.93 -14.22 -19.01
CA PHE A 158 1.81 -12.78 -19.25
C PHE A 158 0.76 -12.19 -18.30
N SER A 159 1.15 -12.00 -17.04
CA SER A 159 0.25 -11.49 -15.99
C SER A 159 1.03 -10.61 -14.99
N SER A 160 0.34 -9.61 -14.42
CA SER A 160 0.88 -8.76 -13.39
C SER A 160 -0.22 -8.35 -12.40
N MET A 161 0.11 -7.48 -11.45
CA MET A 161 -0.84 -6.97 -10.46
C MET A 161 -1.78 -5.94 -11.12
N PRO A 162 -3.10 -6.16 -11.12
CA PRO A 162 -4.03 -5.16 -11.62
C PRO A 162 -4.12 -3.97 -10.65
N PRO A 163 -4.32 -2.73 -11.16
CA PRO A 163 -4.52 -1.54 -10.32
C PRO A 163 -5.67 -1.66 -9.33
N ARG A 164 -6.74 -2.35 -9.75
CA ARG A 164 -7.94 -2.64 -8.96
C ARG A 164 -8.26 -4.11 -9.04
N LEU A 165 -8.23 -4.79 -7.91
CA LEU A 165 -8.55 -6.21 -7.78
C LEU A 165 -9.79 -6.41 -6.91
N VAL A 166 -10.91 -6.75 -7.51
CA VAL A 166 -12.15 -7.05 -6.79
C VAL A 166 -12.13 -8.50 -6.31
N MET A 167 -12.13 -8.69 -5.00
CA MET A 167 -12.09 -10.00 -4.34
C MET A 167 -13.49 -10.40 -3.88
N LYS A 168 -14.31 -10.92 -4.80
CA LYS A 168 -15.71 -11.27 -4.54
C LYS A 168 -15.91 -12.16 -3.30
N LYS A 169 -14.98 -13.10 -3.05
CA LYS A 169 -15.06 -14.02 -1.90
C LYS A 169 -14.97 -13.30 -0.55
N PHE A 170 -14.32 -12.14 -0.51
CA PHE A 170 -14.09 -11.37 0.73
C PHE A 170 -14.91 -10.08 0.80
N ASP A 171 -15.71 -9.80 -0.24
CA ASP A 171 -16.42 -8.53 -0.40
C ASP A 171 -15.49 -7.32 -0.19
N MET A 172 -14.34 -7.38 -0.82
CA MET A 172 -13.23 -6.44 -0.62
C MET A 172 -12.57 -6.10 -1.95
N THR A 173 -12.15 -4.86 -2.13
CA THR A 173 -11.35 -4.43 -3.27
C THR A 173 -9.95 -4.05 -2.81
N VAL A 174 -8.93 -4.64 -3.42
CA VAL A 174 -7.53 -4.21 -3.23
C VAL A 174 -7.19 -3.20 -4.32
N ILE A 175 -6.63 -2.07 -3.93
CA ILE A 175 -6.20 -1.02 -4.84
C ILE A 175 -4.69 -0.77 -4.72
N LEU A 176 -4.03 -0.65 -5.86
CA LEU A 176 -2.62 -0.28 -5.96
C LEU A 176 -2.54 1.20 -6.31
N SER A 177 -2.31 2.03 -5.32
CA SER A 177 -2.55 3.46 -5.46
C SER A 177 -1.39 4.25 -6.05
N LEU A 178 -0.17 3.69 -6.09
CA LEU A 178 1.03 4.38 -6.57
C LEU A 178 1.45 3.99 -8.01
N ILE A 179 0.56 3.36 -8.76
CA ILE A 179 0.86 2.76 -10.07
C ILE A 179 1.28 3.74 -11.17
N HIS A 180 1.04 5.04 -11.03
CA HIS A 180 1.54 6.08 -11.93
C HIS A 180 2.87 6.70 -11.46
N ILE A 181 3.43 6.17 -10.39
CA ILE A 181 4.68 6.62 -9.79
C ILE A 181 5.73 5.54 -10.05
N SER A 182 6.83 5.92 -10.67
CA SER A 182 8.05 5.11 -10.79
C SER A 182 9.08 5.59 -9.79
N GLU A 183 9.93 4.68 -9.32
CA GLU A 183 11.08 5.06 -8.51
C GLU A 183 12.04 5.96 -9.31
N PRO A 184 12.66 6.97 -8.66
CA PRO A 184 13.70 7.72 -9.30
C PRO A 184 14.88 6.78 -9.61
N THR A 185 15.27 6.71 -10.88
CA THR A 185 16.43 5.94 -11.31
C THR A 185 17.65 6.51 -10.59
N ARG A 186 18.18 5.79 -9.61
CA ARG A 186 19.49 6.12 -9.07
C ARG A 186 20.51 5.69 -10.13
N PRO A 187 21.41 6.58 -10.59
CA PRO A 187 22.54 6.14 -11.40
C PRO A 187 23.30 5.10 -10.56
N ARG A 188 23.30 3.84 -11.03
CA ARG A 188 24.21 2.85 -10.48
C ARG A 188 25.59 3.33 -10.84
N LEU A 189 26.34 3.79 -9.87
CA LEU A 189 27.78 3.92 -10.00
C LEU A 189 28.29 2.50 -10.25
N ILE A 190 28.61 2.20 -11.50
CA ILE A 190 29.34 0.99 -11.86
C ILE A 190 30.75 1.24 -11.34
N SER A 191 31.06 0.66 -10.20
CA SER A 191 32.40 0.58 -9.65
C SER A 191 33.10 -0.64 -10.24
#